data_538e5a9df272e894a82e7e52eb2970df
#
_entry.id   538e5a9df272e894a82e7e52eb2970df
#
_cell.length_a   1.000
_cell.length_b   1.000
_cell.length_c   1.000
_cell.angle_alpha   90.00
_cell.angle_beta   90.00
_cell.angle_gamma   90.00
#
_symmetry.space_group_name_H-M   'P 1'
#
loop_
_entity.id
_entity.type
_entity.pdbx_description
1 polymer ?
#
loop_
_entity_poly.entity_id
_entity_poly.type
_entity_poly.pdbx_seq_one_letter_code
_entity_poly.pdbx_strand_id
1 'polypeptide(L)' 'MLTPEAQRAARGLLGWGVRELGAAAGVAWTTVSQFENGRPLRQSTAAKIMAAFADQGVELVTDEDRTGAVLVYARRKGA' A
#
# COMPACT_ATOMS: atom_id res chain seq x y z
N MET A 1 0.18 -9.82 -3.35
CA MET A 1 0.13 -8.98 -4.58
C MET A 1 -0.51 -7.63 -4.27
N LEU A 2 0.01 -6.57 -4.87
CA LEU A 2 -0.56 -5.24 -4.71
C LEU A 2 -1.51 -4.92 -5.87
N THR A 3 -2.74 -4.53 -5.54
CA THR A 3 -3.71 -4.03 -6.51
C THR A 3 -4.06 -2.58 -6.18
N PRO A 4 -4.60 -1.81 -7.13
CA PRO A 4 -5.05 -0.44 -6.82
C PRO A 4 -6.04 -0.40 -5.64
N GLU A 5 -6.95 -1.36 -5.59
CA GLU A 5 -7.93 -1.46 -4.51
C GLU A 5 -7.28 -1.73 -3.17
N ALA A 6 -6.33 -2.68 -3.13
CA ALA A 6 -5.61 -3.02 -1.90
C ALA A 6 -4.77 -1.83 -1.42
N GLN A 7 -4.13 -1.11 -2.34
CA GLN A 7 -3.36 0.08 -1.98
C GLN A 7 -4.25 1.16 -1.37
N ARG A 8 -5.40 1.42 -1.98
CA ARG A 8 -6.36 2.40 -1.48
C ARG A 8 -6.88 2.01 -0.10
N ALA A 9 -7.22 0.72 0.08
CA ALA A 9 -7.68 0.20 1.36
C ALA A 9 -6.61 0.33 2.43
N ALA A 10 -5.36 -0.01 2.12
CA ALA A 10 -4.24 0.09 3.05
C ALA A 10 -3.99 1.54 3.47
N ARG A 11 -4.03 2.47 2.50
CA ARG A 11 -3.93 3.90 2.82
C ARG A 11 -5.06 4.32 3.76
N GLY A 12 -6.27 3.87 3.49
CA GLY A 12 -7.43 4.20 4.32
C GLY A 12 -7.27 3.71 5.75
N LEU A 13 -6.75 2.49 5.93
CA LEU A 13 -6.49 1.95 7.26
C LEU A 13 -5.51 2.80 8.06
N LEU A 14 -4.55 3.42 7.39
CA LEU A 14 -3.50 4.22 8.02
C LEU A 14 -3.81 5.73 8.04
N GLY A 15 -4.87 6.15 7.39
CA GLY A 15 -5.16 7.56 7.22
C GLY A 15 -4.16 8.27 6.34
N TRP A 16 -3.53 7.57 5.41
CA TRP A 16 -2.51 8.14 4.53
C TRP A 16 -3.10 8.62 3.21
N GLY A 17 -2.68 9.81 2.80
CA GLY A 17 -2.85 10.25 1.42
C GLY A 17 -1.78 9.63 0.51
N VAL A 18 -1.86 9.89 -0.79
CA VAL A 18 -0.87 9.37 -1.75
C VAL A 18 0.52 9.95 -1.48
N ARG A 19 0.60 11.20 -1.01
CA ARG A 19 1.89 11.83 -0.71
C ARG A 19 2.57 11.19 0.48
N GLU A 20 1.80 10.87 1.53
CA GLU A 20 2.34 10.20 2.71
C GLU A 20 2.82 8.80 2.38
N LEU A 21 2.08 8.05 1.57
CA LEU A 21 2.54 6.74 1.12
C LEU A 21 3.82 6.87 0.29
N GLY A 22 3.87 7.82 -0.64
CA GLY A 22 5.07 8.05 -1.43
C GLY A 22 6.29 8.32 -0.58
N ALA A 23 6.15 9.19 0.42
CA ALA A 23 7.22 9.51 1.36
C ALA A 23 7.67 8.29 2.15
N ALA A 24 6.72 7.51 2.68
CA ALA A 24 7.01 6.31 3.47
C ALA A 24 7.70 5.23 2.64
N ALA A 25 7.33 5.08 1.38
CA ALA A 25 7.86 4.05 0.50
C ALA A 25 9.11 4.49 -0.27
N GLY A 26 9.44 5.78 -0.26
CA GLY A 26 10.53 6.31 -1.07
C GLY A 26 10.21 6.30 -2.56
N VAL A 27 8.95 6.58 -2.90
CA VAL A 27 8.42 6.55 -4.26
C VAL A 27 7.73 7.89 -4.54
N ALA A 28 7.83 8.37 -5.79
CA ALA A 28 7.14 9.60 -6.17
C ALA A 28 5.62 9.42 -5.95
N TRP A 29 4.98 10.39 -5.30
CA TRP A 29 3.55 10.30 -5.02
C TRP A 29 2.71 10.23 -6.29
N THR A 30 3.20 10.81 -7.39
CA THR A 30 2.53 10.74 -8.69
C THR A 30 2.45 9.30 -9.19
N THR A 31 3.50 8.50 -8.95
CA THR A 31 3.51 7.08 -9.28
C THR A 31 2.46 6.32 -8.46
N VAL A 32 2.35 6.64 -7.16
CA VAL A 32 1.31 6.06 -6.30
C VAL A 32 -0.08 6.36 -6.84
N SER A 33 -0.33 7.63 -7.17
CA SER A 33 -1.61 8.08 -7.69
C SER A 33 -1.95 7.44 -9.04
N GLN A 34 -0.97 7.37 -9.95
CA GLN A 34 -1.15 6.76 -11.27
C GLN A 34 -1.52 5.29 -11.17
N PHE A 35 -0.91 4.56 -10.24
CA PHE A 35 -1.26 3.15 -10.03
C PHE A 35 -2.72 2.99 -9.61
N GLU A 36 -3.20 3.84 -8.71
CA GLU A 36 -4.60 3.80 -8.29
C GLU A 36 -5.57 4.16 -9.42
N ASN A 37 -5.07 4.82 -10.44
CA ASN A 37 -5.84 5.16 -11.64
C ASN A 37 -5.64 4.15 -12.77
N GLY A 38 -5.07 3.00 -12.50
CA GLY A 38 -4.95 1.90 -13.44
C GLY A 38 -3.65 1.79 -14.19
N ARG A 39 -2.64 2.62 -13.90
CA ARG A 39 -1.33 2.51 -14.53
C ARG A 39 -0.52 1.40 -13.89
N PRO A 40 0.26 0.63 -14.68
CA PRO A 40 1.05 -0.45 -14.10
C PRO A 40 2.20 0.07 -13.25
N LEU A 41 2.62 -0.74 -12.26
CA LEU A 41 3.80 -0.48 -11.45
C LEU A 41 4.92 -1.45 -11.82
N ARG A 42 6.15 -0.96 -11.73
CA ARG A 42 7.33 -1.83 -11.74
C ARG A 42 7.33 -2.67 -10.47
N GLN A 43 7.85 -3.90 -10.57
CA GLN A 43 7.92 -4.80 -9.41
C GLN A 43 8.74 -4.19 -8.27
N SER A 44 9.85 -3.51 -8.58
CA SER A 44 10.67 -2.86 -7.57
C SER A 44 9.92 -1.76 -6.83
N THR A 45 9.08 -1.01 -7.54
CA THR A 45 8.25 0.04 -6.93
C THR A 45 7.16 -0.57 -6.07
N ALA A 46 6.50 -1.62 -6.56
CA ALA A 46 5.48 -2.33 -5.79
C ALA A 46 6.07 -2.91 -4.50
N ALA A 47 7.28 -3.45 -4.55
CA ALA A 47 7.95 -3.99 -3.37
C ALA A 47 8.19 -2.91 -2.31
N LYS A 48 8.58 -1.71 -2.72
CA LYS A 48 8.78 -0.59 -1.79
C LYS A 48 7.47 -0.17 -1.12
N ILE A 49 6.39 -0.12 -1.88
CA ILE A 49 5.07 0.23 -1.36
C ILE A 49 4.60 -0.84 -0.38
N MET A 50 4.73 -2.11 -0.73
CA MET A 50 4.34 -3.22 0.15
C MET A 50 5.16 -3.22 1.44
N ALA A 51 6.45 -2.92 1.37
CA ALA A 51 7.31 -2.83 2.55
C ALA A 51 6.87 -1.70 3.48
N ALA A 52 6.48 -0.55 2.92
CA ALA A 52 5.98 0.56 3.72
C ALA A 52 4.71 0.19 4.49
N PHE A 53 3.79 -0.54 3.85
CA PHE A 53 2.59 -1.03 4.51
C PHE A 53 2.93 -2.08 5.58
N ALA A 54 3.81 -3.02 5.26
CA ALA A 54 4.20 -4.06 6.20
C ALA A 54 4.82 -3.46 7.47
N ASP A 55 5.61 -2.41 7.33
CA ASP A 55 6.19 -1.69 8.47
C ASP A 55 5.13 -1.10 9.40
N GLN A 56 3.95 -0.82 8.88
CA GLN A 56 2.84 -0.30 9.67
C GLN A 56 1.86 -1.39 10.12
N GLY A 57 2.20 -2.65 9.91
CA GLY A 57 1.36 -3.77 10.30
C GLY A 57 0.19 -4.03 9.36
N VAL A 58 0.24 -3.50 8.14
CA VAL A 58 -0.81 -3.75 7.14
C VAL A 58 -0.46 -4.98 6.33
N GLU A 59 -1.37 -5.94 6.31
CA GLU A 59 -1.30 -7.15 5.52
C GLU A 59 -2.17 -6.98 4.28
N LEU A 60 -1.58 -7.20 3.11
CA LEU A 60 -2.32 -7.14 1.85
C LEU A 60 -2.92 -8.51 1.54
N VAL A 61 -4.18 -8.52 1.15
CA VAL A 61 -4.92 -9.73 0.82
C VAL A 61 -5.35 -9.63 -0.64
N THR A 62 -4.89 -10.58 -1.46
CA THR A 62 -5.33 -10.67 -2.86
C THR A 62 -5.30 -12.12 -3.28
N ASP A 63 -6.43 -12.61 -3.74
CA ASP A 63 -6.58 -13.94 -4.35
C ASP A 63 -7.57 -13.84 -5.51
N GLU A 64 -8.07 -14.97 -6.00
CA GLU A 64 -8.97 -14.99 -7.15
C GLU A 64 -10.29 -14.27 -6.89
N ASP A 65 -10.74 -14.23 -5.64
CA ASP A 65 -12.05 -13.72 -5.27
C ASP A 65 -12.03 -12.40 -4.51
N ARG A 66 -10.86 -12.00 -3.96
CA ARG A 66 -10.77 -10.90 -3.01
C ARG A 66 -9.52 -10.08 -3.22
N THR A 67 -9.62 -8.79 -2.95
CA THR A 67 -8.46 -7.92 -2.80
C THR A 67 -8.75 -6.87 -1.73
N GLY A 68 -7.74 -6.53 -0.95
CA GLY A 68 -7.90 -5.56 0.12
C GLY A 68 -6.71 -5.55 1.06
N ALA A 69 -6.95 -5.04 2.26
CA ALA A 69 -5.90 -4.90 3.27
C ALA A 69 -6.48 -5.09 4.67
N VAL A 70 -5.62 -5.58 5.58
CA VAL A 70 -5.97 -5.80 6.98
C VAL A 70 -4.92 -5.15 7.85
N LEU A 71 -5.32 -4.39 8.85
CA LEU A 71 -4.41 -3.83 9.84
C LEU A 71 -4.27 -4.83 10.99
N VAL A 72 -3.05 -5.30 11.22
CA VAL A 72 -2.74 -6.24 12.31
C VAL A 72 -2.06 -5.44 13.42
N TYR A 73 -2.82 -5.11 14.46
CA TYR A 73 -2.33 -4.24 15.53
C TYR A 73 -1.04 -4.74 16.17
N ALA A 74 -0.91 -6.06 16.33
CA ALA A 74 0.27 -6.65 16.96
C ALA A 74 1.57 -6.42 16.15
N ARG A 75 1.45 -6.10 14.86
CA ARG A 75 2.60 -5.85 13.97
C ARG A 75 2.85 -4.36 13.72
N ARG A 76 1.97 -3.50 14.21
CA ARG A 76 2.07 -2.07 13.93
C ARG A 76 3.20 -1.44 14.73
N LYS A 77 4.15 -0.80 14.04
CA LYS A 77 5.26 -0.10 14.69
C LYS A 77 4.78 1.22 15.27
N GLY A 78 5.26 1.56 16.47
CA GLY A 78 4.95 2.83 17.12
C GLY A 78 3.52 2.94 17.63
N ALA A 79 2.82 1.84 17.72
CA ALA A 79 1.44 1.83 18.21
C ALA A 79 1.40 1.83 19.73
#